data_b44454a75bfcd25cdae703414cd0347d
#
_entry.id   b44454a75bfcd25cdae703414cd0347d
#
_cell.length_a   1.000
_cell.length_b   1.000
_cell.length_c   1.000
_cell.angle_alpha   90.00
_cell.angle_beta   90.00
_cell.angle_gamma   90.00
#
_symmetry.space_group_name_H-M   'P 1'
#
loop_
_entity.id
_entity.type
_entity.pdbx_description
1 polymer ?
#
loop_
_entity_poly.entity_id
_entity_poly.type
_entity_poly.pdbx_seq_one_letter_code
_entity_poly.pdbx_strand_id
1 'polypeptide(L)'
;MRVPLISVGILSGKEIEFSFPIKFISSDETESSGMQKAIYRDGKIHWQGKEYNELSFTPQQGAHAFFELKDVTIGINFHWERKEVQKFKGELKIIVEGEQLTAINIISIEEYLISVISSEMSATASLELLKAHAVISRSWLLNKCKTESRKQEMKNEKTGKSQFIKWYDHEAHKNFDVCADDHCQRYQGITRASTPQAIEAVTATRGEVLMYAGTICDARFSKCCGGAFE
;
A
#
# COMPACT_ATOMS: atom_id res chain seq x y z
N MET A 1 -3.85 -16.29 -15.36
CA MET A 1 -4.03 -16.21 -13.89
C MET A 1 -4.23 -14.73 -13.56
N ARG A 2 -5.25 -14.35 -12.78
CA ARG A 2 -5.43 -12.94 -12.37
C ARG A 2 -4.34 -12.57 -11.38
N VAL A 3 -3.71 -11.40 -11.57
CA VAL A 3 -2.74 -10.86 -10.61
C VAL A 3 -3.51 -10.45 -9.35
N PRO A 4 -3.09 -10.85 -8.15
CA PRO A 4 -3.75 -10.43 -6.91
C PRO A 4 -3.73 -8.90 -6.76
N LEU A 5 -4.81 -8.35 -6.23
CA LEU A 5 -4.89 -6.95 -5.82
C LEU A 5 -4.60 -6.86 -4.32
N ILE A 6 -4.05 -5.72 -3.92
CA ILE A 6 -3.85 -5.35 -2.52
C ILE A 6 -4.40 -3.97 -2.26
N SER A 7 -4.72 -3.71 -1.01
CA SER A 7 -5.19 -2.43 -0.49
C SER A 7 -4.09 -1.76 0.32
N VAL A 8 -3.73 -0.53 -0.07
CA VAL A 8 -2.67 0.25 0.54
C VAL A 8 -3.24 1.52 1.16
N GLY A 9 -3.22 1.63 2.50
CA GLY A 9 -3.60 2.86 3.20
C GLY A 9 -2.55 3.95 2.97
N ILE A 10 -2.98 5.12 2.45
CA ILE A 10 -2.06 6.19 2.03
C ILE A 10 -2.05 7.34 3.03
N LEU A 11 -3.20 7.89 3.34
CA LEU A 11 -3.33 9.02 4.26
C LEU A 11 -4.68 8.99 4.97
N SER A 12 -4.72 9.60 6.16
CA SER A 12 -5.95 9.77 6.92
C SER A 12 -6.12 11.23 7.36
N GLY A 13 -7.37 11.69 7.42
CA GLY A 13 -7.70 13.05 7.85
C GLY A 13 -9.19 13.35 7.84
N LYS A 14 -9.58 14.48 8.43
CA LYS A 14 -10.97 14.97 8.41
C LYS A 14 -11.43 15.32 6.99
N GLU A 15 -10.49 15.69 6.14
CA GLU A 15 -10.70 16.06 4.75
C GLU A 15 -9.62 15.37 3.89
N ILE A 16 -10.02 14.89 2.73
CA ILE A 16 -9.10 14.32 1.73
C ILE A 16 -9.32 15.05 0.42
N GLU A 17 -8.26 15.69 -0.09
CA GLU A 17 -8.24 16.32 -1.40
C GLU A 17 -7.53 15.41 -2.40
N PHE A 18 -8.19 15.18 -3.53
CA PHE A 18 -7.68 14.33 -4.61
C PHE A 18 -8.03 14.90 -5.99
N SER A 19 -7.37 14.40 -7.02
CA SER A 19 -7.56 14.85 -8.39
C SER A 19 -7.56 13.69 -9.36
N PHE A 20 -8.42 13.77 -10.36
CA PHE A 20 -8.49 12.84 -11.48
C PHE A 20 -8.13 13.55 -12.78
N PRO A 21 -6.91 13.38 -13.32
CA PRO A 21 -6.52 13.96 -14.62
C PRO A 21 -7.37 13.48 -15.80
N ILE A 22 -7.95 12.29 -15.65
CA ILE A 22 -8.90 11.67 -16.58
C ILE A 22 -10.18 11.32 -15.85
N LYS A 23 -11.19 10.85 -16.57
CA LYS A 23 -12.45 10.41 -15.96
C LYS A 23 -12.30 9.15 -15.09
N PHE A 24 -12.83 9.21 -13.90
CA PHE A 24 -13.07 8.10 -12.98
C PHE A 24 -14.57 7.94 -12.75
N ILE A 25 -14.99 6.73 -12.48
CA ILE A 25 -16.39 6.41 -12.14
C ILE A 25 -16.41 6.03 -10.66
N SER A 26 -17.27 6.68 -9.89
CA SER A 26 -17.50 6.35 -8.49
C SER A 26 -18.38 5.12 -8.32
N SER A 27 -18.43 4.57 -7.11
CA SER A 27 -19.27 3.41 -6.76
C SER A 27 -20.78 3.62 -6.96
N ASP A 28 -21.24 4.88 -7.07
CA ASP A 28 -22.63 5.25 -7.42
C ASP A 28 -22.80 5.67 -8.90
N GLU A 29 -21.86 5.25 -9.76
CA GLU A 29 -21.85 5.50 -11.20
C GLU A 29 -21.72 6.98 -11.61
N THR A 30 -21.30 7.86 -10.67
CA THR A 30 -21.05 9.26 -10.98
C THR A 30 -19.68 9.43 -11.66
N GLU A 31 -19.66 10.01 -12.86
CA GLU A 31 -18.40 10.38 -13.53
C GLU A 31 -17.76 11.60 -12.87
N SER A 32 -16.46 11.55 -12.63
CA SER A 32 -15.70 12.62 -11.99
C SER A 32 -14.35 12.82 -12.64
N SER A 33 -13.91 14.08 -12.73
CA SER A 33 -12.59 14.49 -13.18
C SER A 33 -12.17 15.78 -12.47
N GLY A 34 -10.89 16.13 -12.57
CA GLY A 34 -10.34 17.31 -11.92
C GLY A 34 -10.27 17.18 -10.40
N MET A 35 -10.23 18.33 -9.74
CA MET A 35 -10.11 18.41 -8.28
C MET A 35 -11.37 17.98 -7.59
N GLN A 36 -11.22 17.15 -6.56
CA GLN A 36 -12.27 16.61 -5.73
C GLN A 36 -11.90 16.77 -4.24
N LYS A 37 -12.91 16.76 -3.38
CA LYS A 37 -12.73 16.83 -1.94
C LYS A 37 -13.78 15.98 -1.25
N ALA A 38 -13.36 15.08 -0.39
CA ALA A 38 -14.21 14.33 0.52
C ALA A 38 -14.02 14.85 1.95
N ILE A 39 -15.11 14.94 2.73
CA ILE A 39 -15.11 15.49 4.09
C ILE A 39 -15.77 14.49 5.02
N TYR A 40 -15.13 14.22 6.16
CA TYR A 40 -15.76 13.49 7.26
C TYR A 40 -16.73 14.38 8.00
N ARG A 41 -17.97 13.93 8.17
CA ARG A 41 -18.98 14.54 9.02
C ARG A 41 -19.96 13.49 9.53
N ASP A 42 -20.23 13.50 10.82
CA ASP A 42 -21.25 12.67 11.48
C ASP A 42 -21.16 11.16 11.14
N GLY A 43 -19.93 10.63 11.09
CA GLY A 43 -19.68 9.22 10.78
C GLY A 43 -19.80 8.85 9.30
N LYS A 44 -19.88 9.84 8.40
CA LYS A 44 -20.06 9.64 6.96
C LYS A 44 -19.00 10.38 6.13
N ILE A 45 -18.86 9.92 4.89
CA ILE A 45 -18.11 10.59 3.84
C ILE A 45 -19.09 11.53 3.12
N HIS A 46 -18.83 12.83 3.14
CA HIS A 46 -19.56 13.80 2.33
C HIS A 46 -18.78 14.13 1.08
N TRP A 47 -19.37 13.86 -0.07
CA TRP A 47 -18.78 14.13 -1.38
C TRP A 47 -19.86 14.55 -2.38
N GLN A 48 -19.65 15.66 -3.10
CA GLN A 48 -20.59 16.24 -4.08
C GLN A 48 -22.05 16.35 -3.57
N GLY A 49 -22.23 16.73 -2.30
CA GLY A 49 -23.56 16.91 -1.70
C GLY A 49 -24.28 15.62 -1.29
N LYS A 50 -23.65 14.47 -1.45
CA LYS A 50 -24.17 13.15 -1.04
C LYS A 50 -23.38 12.59 0.14
N GLU A 51 -23.95 11.60 0.82
CA GLU A 51 -23.37 10.90 1.98
C GLU A 51 -23.10 9.44 1.65
N TYR A 52 -21.92 8.95 2.07
CA TYR A 52 -21.49 7.58 1.82
C TYR A 52 -20.90 6.95 3.09
N ASN A 53 -21.03 5.63 3.24
CA ASN A 53 -20.28 4.84 4.22
C ASN A 53 -18.90 4.48 3.68
N GLU A 54 -18.81 4.24 2.39
CA GLU A 54 -17.62 3.90 1.64
C GLU A 54 -17.78 4.48 0.24
N LEU A 55 -16.69 4.98 -0.33
CA LEU A 55 -16.69 5.59 -1.66
C LEU A 55 -15.46 5.09 -2.43
N SER A 56 -15.66 4.52 -3.60
CA SER A 56 -14.57 4.05 -4.45
C SER A 56 -14.67 4.65 -5.85
N PHE A 57 -13.51 4.80 -6.49
CA PHE A 57 -13.37 5.39 -7.80
C PHE A 57 -12.49 4.50 -8.68
N THR A 58 -13.02 4.09 -9.81
CA THR A 58 -12.33 3.25 -10.79
C THR A 58 -12.06 4.06 -12.06
N PRO A 59 -10.86 3.99 -12.66
CA PRO A 59 -10.58 4.68 -13.90
C PRO A 59 -11.45 4.13 -15.04
N GLN A 60 -12.02 5.02 -15.84
CA GLN A 60 -12.94 4.62 -16.91
C GLN A 60 -12.25 3.90 -18.06
N GLN A 61 -11.04 4.28 -18.42
CA GLN A 61 -10.19 3.59 -19.41
C GLN A 61 -8.72 4.05 -19.35
N GLY A 62 -7.80 3.12 -19.71
CA GLY A 62 -6.40 3.39 -20.07
C GLY A 62 -5.36 2.86 -19.08
N ALA A 63 -4.33 2.20 -19.62
CA ALA A 63 -3.19 1.67 -18.89
C ALA A 63 -2.35 2.73 -18.14
N HIS A 64 -2.58 4.01 -18.45
CA HIS A 64 -1.87 5.15 -17.84
C HIS A 64 -2.75 5.99 -16.92
N ALA A 65 -3.95 5.50 -16.58
CA ALA A 65 -4.83 6.19 -15.65
C ALA A 65 -4.20 6.27 -14.27
N PHE A 66 -4.25 7.44 -13.65
CA PHE A 66 -3.79 7.67 -12.29
C PHE A 66 -4.68 8.72 -11.61
N PHE A 67 -4.64 8.71 -10.29
CA PHE A 67 -5.20 9.78 -9.47
C PHE A 67 -4.09 10.41 -8.63
N GLU A 68 -4.33 11.61 -8.16
CA GLU A 68 -3.43 12.34 -7.27
C GLU A 68 -4.07 12.50 -5.90
N LEU A 69 -3.29 12.30 -4.84
CA LEU A 69 -3.66 12.67 -3.47
C LEU A 69 -2.78 13.85 -3.04
N LYS A 70 -3.41 14.87 -2.45
CA LYS A 70 -2.69 16.00 -1.87
C LYS A 70 -2.34 15.75 -0.41
N ASP A 71 -1.35 16.45 0.07
CA ASP A 71 -0.91 16.47 1.46
C ASP A 71 -0.56 15.08 2.02
N VAL A 72 -0.07 14.18 1.17
CA VAL A 72 0.45 12.88 1.62
C VAL A 72 1.69 13.13 2.46
N THR A 73 1.64 12.75 3.74
CA THR A 73 2.76 12.90 4.66
C THR A 73 3.79 11.80 4.40
N ILE A 74 5.04 12.18 4.24
CA ILE A 74 6.18 11.28 4.06
C ILE A 74 7.12 11.44 5.22
N GLY A 75 7.62 10.32 5.76
CA GLY A 75 8.54 10.30 6.89
C GLY A 75 7.87 10.72 8.18
N ILE A 76 6.74 10.13 8.49
CA ILE A 76 5.94 10.41 9.68
C ILE A 76 6.82 10.27 10.93
N ASN A 77 6.84 11.32 11.77
CA ASN A 77 7.64 11.45 12.99
C ASN A 77 9.18 11.53 12.77
N PHE A 78 9.66 11.68 11.55
CA PHE A 78 11.06 11.94 11.27
C PHE A 78 11.35 13.43 11.09
N HIS A 79 12.59 13.86 11.33
CA HIS A 79 13.01 15.27 11.15
C HIS A 79 12.91 15.80 9.71
N TRP A 80 12.70 14.91 8.74
CA TRP A 80 12.51 15.22 7.31
C TRP A 80 11.04 15.03 6.86
N GLU A 81 10.12 14.91 7.81
CA GLU A 81 8.69 14.85 7.52
C GLU A 81 8.26 16.02 6.63
N ARG A 82 7.52 15.72 5.59
CA ARG A 82 6.96 16.71 4.68
C ARG A 82 5.70 16.19 4.02
N LYS A 83 4.93 17.12 3.45
CA LYS A 83 3.74 16.81 2.67
C LYS A 83 4.02 16.97 1.18
N GLU A 84 3.55 16.03 0.39
CA GLU A 84 3.70 16.03 -1.06
C GLU A 84 2.38 15.68 -1.74
N VAL A 85 2.25 16.09 -3.02
CA VAL A 85 1.23 15.53 -3.92
C VAL A 85 1.79 14.23 -4.48
N GLN A 86 1.07 13.14 -4.28
CA GLN A 86 1.47 11.83 -4.80
C GLN A 86 0.48 11.29 -5.82
N LYS A 87 1.00 10.52 -6.80
CA LYS A 87 0.27 9.94 -7.92
C LYS A 87 0.20 8.43 -7.80
N PHE A 88 -0.98 7.88 -8.03
CA PHE A 88 -1.25 6.46 -7.85
C PHE A 88 -2.02 5.90 -9.04
N LYS A 89 -1.61 4.72 -9.53
CA LYS A 89 -2.40 3.92 -10.46
C LYS A 89 -3.46 3.11 -9.71
N GLY A 90 -4.41 2.52 -10.46
CA GLY A 90 -5.45 1.65 -9.89
C GLY A 90 -6.64 2.43 -9.38
N GLU A 91 -7.30 1.91 -8.36
CA GLU A 91 -8.52 2.47 -7.81
C GLU A 91 -8.23 3.28 -6.54
N LEU A 92 -8.99 4.36 -6.33
CA LEU A 92 -9.05 5.08 -5.07
C LEU A 92 -10.28 4.63 -4.29
N LYS A 93 -10.10 4.22 -3.05
CA LYS A 93 -11.16 3.91 -2.10
C LYS A 93 -11.03 4.83 -0.89
N ILE A 94 -12.13 5.38 -0.41
CA ILE A 94 -12.20 6.21 0.80
C ILE A 94 -13.15 5.53 1.76
N ILE A 95 -12.71 5.34 2.99
CA ILE A 95 -13.50 4.77 4.08
C ILE A 95 -13.53 5.71 5.29
N VAL A 96 -14.48 5.47 6.18
CA VAL A 96 -14.47 6.05 7.53
C VAL A 96 -13.71 5.13 8.46
N GLU A 97 -12.72 5.67 9.17
CA GLU A 97 -11.94 4.96 10.18
C GLU A 97 -11.82 5.82 11.44
N GLY A 98 -12.52 5.40 12.50
CA GLY A 98 -12.70 6.25 13.68
C GLY A 98 -13.46 7.53 13.33
N GLU A 99 -12.89 8.68 13.68
CA GLU A 99 -13.47 10.01 13.41
C GLU A 99 -12.81 10.73 12.24
N GLN A 100 -12.34 9.99 11.24
CA GLN A 100 -11.67 10.53 10.06
C GLN A 100 -11.89 9.66 8.84
N LEU A 101 -11.47 10.16 7.67
CA LEU A 101 -11.41 9.43 6.42
C LEU A 101 -10.03 8.80 6.26
N THR A 102 -9.98 7.64 5.62
CA THR A 102 -8.74 7.02 5.16
C THR A 102 -8.81 6.77 3.65
N ALA A 103 -7.83 7.30 2.91
CA ALA A 103 -7.65 7.03 1.49
C ALA A 103 -6.83 5.76 1.31
N ILE A 104 -7.36 4.84 0.52
CA ILE A 104 -6.78 3.53 0.22
C ILE A 104 -6.59 3.41 -1.29
N ASN A 105 -5.42 2.99 -1.72
CA ASN A 105 -5.17 2.63 -3.11
C ASN A 105 -5.34 1.13 -3.32
N ILE A 106 -6.19 0.72 -4.25
CA ILE A 106 -6.34 -0.67 -4.67
C ILE A 106 -5.53 -0.88 -5.94
N ILE A 107 -4.54 -1.77 -5.87
CA ILE A 107 -3.55 -1.93 -6.94
C ILE A 107 -3.07 -3.38 -7.05
N SER A 108 -2.57 -3.77 -8.22
CA SER A 108 -1.96 -5.10 -8.37
C SER A 108 -0.63 -5.20 -7.60
N ILE A 109 -0.33 -6.38 -7.06
CA ILE A 109 0.93 -6.64 -6.35
C ILE A 109 2.15 -6.23 -7.19
N GLU A 110 2.15 -6.51 -8.47
CA GLU A 110 3.31 -6.21 -9.33
C GLU A 110 3.51 -4.69 -9.52
N GLU A 111 2.45 -3.93 -9.73
CA GLU A 111 2.54 -2.46 -9.81
C GLU A 111 2.94 -1.84 -8.45
N TYR A 112 2.46 -2.38 -7.34
CA TYR A 112 2.89 -1.99 -6.00
C TYR A 112 4.40 -2.21 -5.81
N LEU A 113 4.91 -3.39 -6.19
CA LEU A 113 6.33 -3.72 -6.06
C LEU A 113 7.23 -2.83 -6.89
N ILE A 114 6.82 -2.41 -8.08
CA ILE A 114 7.58 -1.44 -8.89
C ILE A 114 7.83 -0.15 -8.07
N SER A 115 6.81 0.35 -7.37
CA SER A 115 6.94 1.52 -6.50
C SER A 115 7.85 1.25 -5.29
N VAL A 116 7.65 0.12 -4.60
CA VAL A 116 8.46 -0.26 -3.43
C VAL A 116 9.94 -0.36 -3.81
N ILE A 117 10.27 -1.12 -4.86
CA ILE A 117 11.65 -1.30 -5.32
C ILE A 117 12.31 0.05 -5.66
N SER A 118 11.56 0.95 -6.30
CA SER A 118 12.04 2.28 -6.68
C SER A 118 12.17 3.23 -5.48
N SER A 119 11.46 2.97 -4.37
CA SER A 119 11.46 3.81 -3.17
C SER A 119 12.46 3.35 -2.11
N GLU A 120 12.69 2.05 -2.01
CA GLU A 120 13.54 1.43 -0.98
C GLU A 120 15.01 1.34 -1.42
N MET A 121 15.27 1.10 -2.71
CA MET A 121 16.62 0.89 -3.23
C MET A 121 17.08 2.03 -4.14
N SER A 122 18.40 2.16 -4.28
CA SER A 122 18.97 3.11 -5.22
C SER A 122 18.60 2.75 -6.66
N ALA A 123 18.28 3.78 -7.47
CA ALA A 123 18.06 3.63 -8.90
C ALA A 123 19.29 3.08 -9.67
N THR A 124 20.49 3.15 -9.04
CA THR A 124 21.76 2.66 -9.59
C THR A 124 22.12 1.26 -9.09
N ALA A 125 21.25 0.59 -8.33
CA ALA A 125 21.46 -0.78 -7.89
C ALA A 125 21.51 -1.74 -9.09
N SER A 126 22.28 -2.83 -8.96
CA SER A 126 22.36 -3.83 -10.03
C SER A 126 21.02 -4.51 -10.26
N LEU A 127 20.74 -4.91 -11.50
CA LEU A 127 19.51 -5.61 -11.85
C LEU A 127 19.27 -6.86 -10.98
N GLU A 128 20.32 -7.62 -10.67
CA GLU A 128 20.22 -8.83 -9.86
C GLU A 128 19.84 -8.52 -8.40
N LEU A 129 20.36 -7.43 -7.83
CA LEU A 129 19.93 -6.96 -6.50
C LEU A 129 18.46 -6.55 -6.51
N LEU A 130 18.02 -5.82 -7.53
CA LEU A 130 16.62 -5.41 -7.67
C LEU A 130 15.68 -6.62 -7.86
N LYS A 131 16.10 -7.65 -8.61
CA LYS A 131 15.36 -8.91 -8.73
C LYS A 131 15.23 -9.63 -7.39
N ALA A 132 16.33 -9.78 -6.66
CA ALA A 132 16.32 -10.39 -5.33
C ALA A 132 15.39 -9.61 -4.38
N HIS A 133 15.47 -8.29 -4.39
CA HIS A 133 14.60 -7.43 -3.59
C HIS A 133 13.12 -7.56 -3.98
N ALA A 134 12.80 -7.67 -5.27
CA ALA A 134 11.43 -7.91 -5.72
C ALA A 134 10.86 -9.23 -5.19
N VAL A 135 11.63 -10.31 -5.21
CA VAL A 135 11.23 -11.63 -4.68
C VAL A 135 11.04 -11.58 -3.17
N ILE A 136 11.96 -10.94 -2.43
CA ILE A 136 11.87 -10.79 -0.97
C ILE A 136 10.64 -9.95 -0.60
N SER A 137 10.46 -8.78 -1.20
CA SER A 137 9.34 -7.88 -0.91
C SER A 137 7.99 -8.52 -1.23
N ARG A 138 7.89 -9.27 -2.33
CA ARG A 138 6.69 -10.03 -2.70
C ARG A 138 6.38 -11.13 -1.69
N SER A 139 7.41 -11.84 -1.23
CA SER A 139 7.27 -12.91 -0.25
C SER A 139 6.77 -12.38 1.07
N TRP A 140 7.37 -11.32 1.59
CA TRP A 140 6.93 -10.65 2.82
C TRP A 140 5.47 -10.20 2.73
N LEU A 141 5.11 -9.49 1.66
CA LEU A 141 3.75 -8.98 1.44
C LEU A 141 2.71 -10.11 1.43
N LEU A 142 2.95 -11.16 0.65
CA LEU A 142 2.04 -12.29 0.53
C LEU A 142 1.95 -13.12 1.82
N ASN A 143 3.06 -13.23 2.57
CA ASN A 143 3.04 -13.87 3.88
C ASN A 143 2.20 -13.05 4.86
N LYS A 144 2.40 -11.73 4.92
CA LYS A 144 1.63 -10.80 5.76
C LYS A 144 0.13 -10.92 5.49
N CYS A 145 -0.31 -10.78 4.25
CA CYS A 145 -1.73 -10.88 3.87
C CYS A 145 -2.35 -12.23 4.27
N LYS A 146 -1.63 -13.34 4.10
CA LYS A 146 -2.10 -14.68 4.51
C LYS A 146 -2.16 -14.84 6.03
N THR A 147 -1.20 -14.28 6.75
CA THR A 147 -1.10 -14.41 8.21
C THR A 147 -2.19 -13.59 8.91
N GLU A 148 -2.53 -12.43 8.40
CA GLU A 148 -3.62 -11.61 8.92
C GLU A 148 -4.99 -12.28 8.71
N SER A 149 -5.24 -12.88 7.56
CA SER A 149 -6.43 -13.70 7.31
C SER A 149 -6.53 -14.89 8.29
N ARG A 150 -5.41 -15.57 8.60
CA ARG A 150 -5.37 -16.68 9.56
C ARG A 150 -5.52 -16.24 11.02
N LYS A 151 -5.02 -15.06 11.41
CA LYS A 151 -5.18 -14.56 12.80
C LYS A 151 -6.63 -14.24 13.14
N GLN A 152 -7.46 -13.93 12.18
CA GLN A 152 -8.92 -13.81 12.38
C GLN A 152 -9.55 -15.17 12.69
N GLU A 153 -9.01 -16.27 12.15
CA GLU A 153 -9.49 -17.64 12.41
C GLU A 153 -8.91 -18.25 13.70
N MET A 154 -7.69 -17.87 14.11
CA MET A 154 -6.93 -18.50 15.21
C MET A 154 -7.05 -17.83 16.59
N LYS A 155 -8.07 -17.01 16.84
CA LYS A 155 -8.26 -16.37 18.17
C LYS A 155 -8.54 -17.35 19.33
N ASN A 156 -8.46 -18.67 19.14
CA ASN A 156 -8.88 -19.67 20.14
C ASN A 156 -7.83 -20.74 20.55
N GLU A 157 -6.58 -20.65 20.18
CA GLU A 157 -5.59 -21.65 20.67
C GLU A 157 -4.46 -21.01 21.46
N LYS A 158 -4.56 -21.15 22.80
CA LYS A 158 -3.46 -20.94 23.75
C LYS A 158 -2.54 -22.16 23.70
N THR A 159 -1.43 -22.07 23.00
CA THR A 159 -0.34 -23.05 23.16
C THR A 159 0.65 -22.53 24.20
N GLY A 160 0.69 -23.22 25.33
CA GLY A 160 1.67 -22.99 26.39
C GLY A 160 3.07 -23.42 25.95
N LYS A 161 3.90 -22.48 25.57
CA LYS A 161 5.36 -22.54 25.68
C LYS A 161 5.83 -21.12 25.95
N SER A 162 6.65 -20.95 26.98
CA SER A 162 7.23 -19.69 27.41
C SER A 162 8.29 -19.22 26.41
N GLN A 163 7.85 -18.72 25.27
CA GLN A 163 8.66 -17.92 24.38
C GLN A 163 8.13 -16.49 24.46
N PHE A 164 8.96 -15.58 24.98
CA PHE A 164 8.63 -14.18 25.07
C PHE A 164 9.07 -13.52 23.77
N ILE A 165 8.16 -13.45 22.79
CA ILE A 165 8.37 -12.68 21.56
C ILE A 165 7.59 -11.38 21.74
N LYS A 166 8.29 -10.28 21.96
CA LYS A 166 7.68 -8.95 22.07
C LYS A 166 7.99 -8.17 20.78
N TRP A 167 7.01 -8.08 19.93
CA TRP A 167 7.05 -7.14 18.82
C TRP A 167 6.55 -5.79 19.30
N TYR A 168 7.42 -4.77 19.25
CA TYR A 168 7.06 -3.42 19.60
C TYR A 168 6.31 -2.78 18.43
N ASP A 169 5.15 -2.16 18.71
CA ASP A 169 4.40 -1.27 17.82
C ASP A 169 3.95 -1.84 16.46
N HIS A 170 3.72 -3.13 16.37
CA HIS A 170 3.16 -3.72 15.16
C HIS A 170 1.63 -3.87 15.28
N GLU A 171 0.91 -2.74 15.24
CA GLU A 171 -0.54 -2.79 15.09
C GLU A 171 -0.90 -3.26 13.67
N ALA A 172 -1.64 -4.36 13.58
CA ALA A 172 -2.16 -4.83 12.31
C ALA A 172 -3.19 -3.83 11.78
N HIS A 173 -3.10 -3.48 10.51
CA HIS A 173 -4.12 -2.70 9.84
C HIS A 173 -5.41 -3.52 9.75
N LYS A 174 -6.56 -2.90 10.08
CA LYS A 174 -7.86 -3.62 10.11
C LYS A 174 -8.61 -3.51 8.77
N ASN A 175 -8.43 -2.40 8.06
CA ASN A 175 -9.25 -2.02 6.92
C ASN A 175 -8.51 -2.04 5.58
N PHE A 176 -7.20 -2.32 5.60
CA PHE A 176 -6.35 -2.46 4.42
C PHE A 176 -5.15 -3.37 4.72
N ASP A 177 -4.51 -3.92 3.68
CA ASP A 177 -3.46 -4.92 3.83
C ASP A 177 -2.14 -4.34 4.36
N VAL A 178 -1.73 -3.18 3.83
CA VAL A 178 -0.47 -2.50 4.18
C VAL A 178 -0.65 -0.99 4.16
N CYS A 179 0.18 -0.25 4.89
CA CYS A 179 0.28 1.21 4.74
C CYS A 179 1.41 1.59 3.77
N ALA A 180 1.40 2.84 3.35
CA ALA A 180 2.40 3.40 2.43
C ALA A 180 3.71 3.81 3.11
N ASP A 181 3.77 3.77 4.45
CA ASP A 181 4.89 4.24 5.26
C ASP A 181 5.86 3.11 5.62
N ASP A 182 7.01 3.49 6.19
CA ASP A 182 8.12 2.61 6.60
C ASP A 182 7.70 1.52 7.62
N HIS A 183 6.53 1.65 8.26
CA HIS A 183 5.94 0.60 9.08
C HIS A 183 5.68 -0.70 8.30
N CYS A 184 5.34 -0.61 7.01
CA CYS A 184 5.19 -1.75 6.11
C CYS A 184 6.32 -1.77 5.10
N GLN A 185 6.09 -1.23 3.92
CA GLN A 185 7.06 -1.04 2.87
C GLN A 185 6.81 0.34 2.26
N ARG A 186 7.86 1.10 2.04
CA ARG A 186 7.72 2.45 1.50
C ARG A 186 7.08 2.42 0.11
N TYR A 187 5.85 2.90 0.02
CA TYR A 187 5.08 2.97 -1.19
C TYR A 187 4.73 4.42 -1.54
N GLN A 188 5.14 4.90 -2.70
CA GLN A 188 4.93 6.28 -3.16
C GLN A 188 4.21 6.35 -4.52
N GLY A 189 3.48 5.29 -4.88
CA GLY A 189 2.78 5.20 -6.15
C GLY A 189 3.74 5.35 -7.34
N ILE A 190 3.33 6.16 -8.32
CA ILE A 190 4.13 6.49 -9.50
C ILE A 190 4.78 7.88 -9.41
N THR A 191 4.78 8.48 -8.23
CA THR A 191 5.31 9.84 -8.00
C THR A 191 6.81 9.89 -8.24
N ARG A 192 7.52 8.86 -7.83
CA ARG A 192 8.93 8.69 -8.17
C ARG A 192 9.04 7.90 -9.47
N ALA A 193 9.86 8.43 -10.38
CA ALA A 193 10.15 7.74 -11.62
C ALA A 193 10.70 6.35 -11.31
N SER A 194 9.95 5.32 -11.69
CA SER A 194 10.48 3.96 -11.71
C SER A 194 11.57 3.88 -12.78
N THR A 195 12.72 3.32 -12.41
CA THR A 195 13.77 3.09 -13.41
C THR A 195 13.35 1.92 -14.32
N PRO A 196 13.77 1.89 -15.58
CA PRO A 196 13.55 0.74 -16.45
C PRO A 196 14.02 -0.58 -15.79
N GLN A 197 15.11 -0.54 -15.03
CA GLN A 197 15.66 -1.67 -14.30
C GLN A 197 14.72 -2.17 -13.17
N ALA A 198 14.05 -1.28 -12.44
CA ALA A 198 13.07 -1.69 -11.43
C ALA A 198 11.85 -2.38 -12.06
N ILE A 199 11.36 -1.85 -13.18
CA ILE A 199 10.28 -2.46 -13.96
C ILE A 199 10.72 -3.85 -14.47
N GLU A 200 11.92 -3.93 -15.06
CA GLU A 200 12.48 -5.19 -15.55
C GLU A 200 12.63 -6.22 -14.42
N ALA A 201 13.18 -5.82 -13.27
CA ALA A 201 13.37 -6.70 -12.13
C ALA A 201 12.07 -7.34 -11.64
N VAL A 202 11.01 -6.52 -11.46
CA VAL A 202 9.68 -7.00 -11.04
C VAL A 202 9.05 -7.88 -12.12
N THR A 203 9.18 -7.50 -13.39
CA THR A 203 8.62 -8.26 -14.52
C THR A 203 9.29 -9.60 -14.69
N ALA A 204 10.64 -9.65 -14.62
CA ALA A 204 11.43 -10.86 -14.79
C ALA A 204 11.21 -11.87 -13.64
N THR A 205 10.88 -11.37 -12.44
CA THR A 205 10.62 -12.22 -11.25
C THR A 205 9.13 -12.35 -10.93
N ARG A 206 8.27 -12.08 -11.90
CA ARG A 206 6.82 -12.07 -11.67
C ARG A 206 6.31 -13.37 -11.09
N GLY A 207 5.63 -13.28 -9.93
CA GLY A 207 5.07 -14.43 -9.23
C GLY A 207 6.09 -15.29 -8.46
N GLU A 208 7.39 -14.97 -8.53
CA GLU A 208 8.41 -15.69 -7.76
C GLU A 208 8.36 -15.25 -6.29
N VAL A 209 8.43 -16.25 -5.38
CA VAL A 209 8.43 -16.07 -3.93
C VAL A 209 9.39 -17.02 -3.25
N LEU A 210 9.89 -16.65 -2.09
CA LEU A 210 10.66 -17.54 -1.22
C LEU A 210 9.73 -18.51 -0.49
N MET A 211 10.05 -19.78 -0.54
CA MET A 211 9.27 -20.85 0.09
C MET A 211 10.14 -21.67 1.04
N TYR A 212 9.58 -22.04 2.18
CA TYR A 212 10.15 -23.03 3.08
C TYR A 212 9.05 -23.96 3.59
N ALA A 213 9.28 -25.26 3.54
CA ALA A 213 8.32 -26.28 3.98
C ALA A 213 6.88 -26.06 3.46
N GLY A 214 6.73 -25.67 2.20
CA GLY A 214 5.42 -25.44 1.56
C GLY A 214 4.74 -24.10 1.95
N THR A 215 5.41 -23.25 2.73
CA THR A 215 4.88 -21.94 3.18
C THR A 215 5.72 -20.81 2.61
N ILE A 216 5.08 -19.71 2.22
CA ILE A 216 5.78 -18.49 1.81
C ILE A 216 6.49 -17.92 3.03
N CYS A 217 7.78 -17.59 2.90
CA CYS A 217 8.60 -17.06 3.98
C CYS A 217 8.16 -15.65 4.40
N ASP A 218 8.25 -15.36 5.70
CA ASP A 218 8.26 -13.99 6.24
C ASP A 218 9.63 -13.37 5.93
N ALA A 219 9.80 -12.93 4.70
CA ALA A 219 11.08 -12.50 4.15
C ALA A 219 11.34 -11.03 4.47
N ARG A 220 11.64 -10.74 5.74
CA ARG A 220 11.98 -9.40 6.19
C ARG A 220 13.33 -8.96 5.66
N PHE A 221 13.48 -7.68 5.44
CA PHE A 221 14.75 -7.09 5.04
C PHE A 221 14.97 -5.77 5.76
N SER A 222 16.22 -5.39 5.91
CA SER A 222 16.61 -4.08 6.38
C SER A 222 17.69 -3.51 5.49
N LYS A 223 17.69 -2.20 5.32
CA LYS A 223 18.71 -1.49 4.55
C LYS A 223 20.08 -1.54 5.24
N CYS A 224 20.06 -1.57 6.56
CA CYS A 224 21.25 -1.70 7.40
C CYS A 224 20.84 -2.36 8.73
N CYS A 225 21.43 -3.52 9.02
CA CYS A 225 21.14 -4.26 10.25
C CYS A 225 21.95 -3.75 11.47
N GLY A 226 22.81 -2.76 11.30
CA GLY A 226 23.67 -2.27 12.40
C GLY A 226 24.68 -3.30 12.92
N GLY A 227 24.87 -4.42 12.20
CA GLY A 227 25.77 -5.51 12.60
C GLY A 227 25.13 -6.59 13.47
N ALA A 228 23.81 -6.54 13.65
CA ALA A 228 23.08 -7.57 14.38
C ALA A 228 22.00 -8.20 13.49
N PHE A 229 21.75 -9.48 13.70
CA PHE A 229 20.59 -10.19 13.14
C PHE A 229 19.53 -10.35 14.23
N GLU A 230 18.28 -10.22 13.85
CA GLU A 230 17.16 -10.74 14.62
C GLU A 230 16.85 -12.20 14.27
#